data_f789ddb35e115d51f3dc3d40d4b4f598
#
_entry.id   f789ddb35e115d51f3dc3d40d4b4f598
#
_cell.length_a   1.000
_cell.length_b   1.000
_cell.length_c   1.000
_cell.angle_alpha   90.00
_cell.angle_beta   90.00
_cell.angle_gamma   90.00
#
_symmetry.space_group_name_H-M   'P 1'
#
loop_
_entity.id
_entity.type
_entity.pdbx_description
1 polymer ?
#
loop_
_entity_poly.entity_id
_entity_poly.type
_entity_poly.pdbx_seq_one_letter_code
_entity_poly.pdbx_strand_id
1 'polypeptide(L)' 'LGHFEEARRCIEEGDKYHAEGHEAHFGLLQQETSGEPVQLSLLLVHAEDQLMNAEFLKITAEEIIALYERIESIK' A
#
# COMPACT_ATOMS: atom_id res chain seq x y z
N LEU A 1 -10.98 -22.36 -1.16
CA LEU A 1 -10.11 -22.22 -2.31
C LEU A 1 -10.90 -21.61 -3.45
N GLY A 2 -10.33 -20.73 -4.25
CA GLY A 2 -11.01 -20.14 -5.38
C GLY A 2 -11.63 -18.77 -5.14
N HIS A 3 -11.39 -18.17 -4.00
CA HIS A 3 -11.84 -16.82 -3.72
C HIS A 3 -10.84 -15.77 -4.20
N PHE A 4 -10.17 -16.06 -5.32
CA PHE A 4 -9.13 -15.19 -5.85
C PHE A 4 -9.70 -13.87 -6.38
N GLU A 5 -10.88 -13.90 -6.98
CA GLU A 5 -11.52 -12.67 -7.46
C GLU A 5 -11.86 -11.74 -6.31
N GLU A 6 -12.39 -12.30 -5.22
CA GLU A 6 -12.69 -11.53 -4.02
C GLU A 6 -11.43 -10.92 -3.41
N ALA A 7 -10.37 -11.73 -3.32
CA ALA A 7 -9.09 -11.27 -2.80
C ALA A 7 -8.54 -10.13 -3.64
N ARG A 8 -8.61 -10.24 -4.96
CA ARG A 8 -8.14 -9.19 -5.85
C ARG A 8 -8.95 -7.92 -5.75
N ARG A 9 -10.26 -8.04 -5.55
CA ARG A 9 -11.13 -6.88 -5.32
C ARG A 9 -10.77 -6.16 -4.03
N CYS A 10 -10.47 -6.90 -2.98
CA CYS A 10 -10.03 -6.30 -1.72
C CYS A 10 -8.73 -5.52 -1.89
N ILE A 11 -7.80 -6.07 -2.67
CA ILE A 11 -6.54 -5.38 -2.98
C ILE A 11 -6.80 -4.12 -3.79
N GLU A 12 -7.68 -4.18 -4.78
CA GLU A 12 -8.04 -3.02 -5.60
C GLU A 12 -8.66 -1.91 -4.78
N GLU A 13 -9.54 -2.25 -3.84
CA GLU A 13 -10.12 -1.26 -2.92
C GLU A 13 -9.05 -0.66 -2.01
N GLY A 14 -8.17 -1.50 -1.50
CA GLY A 14 -7.05 -1.03 -0.70
C GLY A 14 -6.14 -0.09 -1.48
N ASP A 15 -5.95 -0.35 -2.77
CA ASP A 15 -5.14 0.48 -3.65
C ASP A 15 -5.66 1.91 -3.75
N LYS A 16 -6.97 2.08 -3.75
CA LYS A 16 -7.57 3.42 -3.82
C LYS A 16 -7.18 4.25 -2.61
N TYR A 17 -7.27 3.66 -1.42
CA TYR A 17 -6.88 4.34 -0.18
C TYR A 17 -5.38 4.54 -0.12
N HIS A 18 -4.62 3.56 -0.59
CA HIS A 18 -3.16 3.65 -0.62
C HIS A 18 -2.68 4.76 -1.56
N ALA A 19 -3.34 4.91 -2.70
CA ALA A 19 -3.02 5.98 -3.65
C ALA A 19 -3.25 7.36 -3.03
N GLU A 20 -4.32 7.52 -2.27
CA GLU A 20 -4.59 8.77 -1.54
C GLU A 20 -3.49 9.07 -0.52
N GLY A 21 -3.04 8.03 0.19
CA GLY A 21 -1.94 8.16 1.14
C GLY A 21 -0.63 8.54 0.47
N HIS A 22 -0.34 7.94 -0.67
CA HIS A 22 0.86 8.26 -1.45
C HIS A 22 0.83 9.70 -1.97
N GLU A 23 -0.33 10.16 -2.40
CA GLU A 23 -0.49 11.53 -2.87
C GLU A 23 -0.22 12.53 -1.75
N ALA A 24 -0.75 12.27 -0.56
CA ALA A 24 -0.50 13.10 0.61
C ALA A 24 0.99 13.09 0.99
N HIS A 25 1.62 11.93 0.97
CA HIS A 25 3.05 11.77 1.24
C HIS A 25 3.90 12.58 0.24
N PHE A 26 3.57 12.46 -1.03
CA PHE A 26 4.26 13.19 -2.09
C PHE A 26 4.12 14.70 -1.91
N GLY A 27 2.94 15.16 -1.50
CA GLY A 27 2.71 16.56 -1.20
C GLY A 27 3.61 17.09 -0.08
N LEU A 28 3.81 16.28 0.97
CA LEU A 28 4.71 16.63 2.06
C LEU A 28 6.16 16.70 1.59
N LEU A 29 6.58 15.76 0.74
CA LEU A 29 7.93 15.76 0.17
C LEU A 29 8.16 16.99 -0.69
N GLN A 30 7.18 17.38 -1.50
CA GLN A 30 7.28 18.60 -2.32
C GLN A 30 7.39 19.84 -1.46
N GLN A 31 6.63 19.91 -0.38
CA GLN A 31 6.68 21.02 0.55
C GLN A 31 8.08 21.15 1.17
N GLU A 32 8.63 20.04 1.60
CA GLU A 32 9.98 20.01 2.20
C GLU A 32 11.05 20.40 1.19
N THR A 33 11.00 19.88 -0.04
CA THR A 33 11.98 20.18 -1.08
C THR A 33 11.88 21.62 -1.59
N SER A 34 10.73 22.25 -1.49
CA SER A 34 10.55 23.66 -1.87
C SER A 34 11.05 24.64 -0.81
N GLY A 35 11.54 24.14 0.30
CA GLY A 35 12.07 24.96 1.38
C GLY A 35 11.05 25.34 2.43
N GLU A 36 9.81 24.91 2.29
CA GLU A 36 8.80 25.13 3.30
C GLU A 36 8.94 24.08 4.40
N PRO A 37 9.00 24.50 5.67
CA PRO A 37 9.19 23.54 6.74
C PRO A 37 7.95 22.66 6.93
N VAL A 38 8.19 21.36 7.09
CA VAL A 38 7.16 20.40 7.46
C VAL A 38 7.32 20.12 8.95
N GLN A 39 6.25 20.29 9.70
CA GLN A 39 6.28 20.02 11.12
C GLN A 39 6.26 18.51 11.35
N LEU A 40 7.38 17.98 11.80
CA LEU A 40 7.49 16.57 12.15
C LEU A 40 6.88 16.33 13.53
N SER A 41 6.03 15.31 13.60
CA SER A 41 5.46 14.85 14.85
C SER A 41 5.58 13.33 14.91
N LEU A 42 5.49 12.78 16.10
CA LEU A 42 5.50 11.33 16.24
C LEU A 42 4.34 10.69 15.47
N LEU A 43 3.19 11.36 15.47
CA LEU A 43 2.01 10.87 14.74
C LEU A 43 2.27 10.84 13.24
N LEU A 44 2.91 11.86 12.68
CA LEU A 44 3.23 11.90 11.25
C LEU A 44 4.22 10.81 10.88
N VAL A 45 5.27 10.62 11.67
CA VAL A 45 6.25 9.56 11.43
C VAL A 45 5.56 8.19 11.48
N HIS A 46 4.67 7.99 12.44
CA HIS A 46 3.92 6.75 12.56
C HIS A 46 3.02 6.52 11.34
N ALA A 47 2.35 7.55 10.85
CA ALA A 47 1.49 7.45 9.68
C ALA A 47 2.29 7.07 8.43
N GLU A 48 3.46 7.67 8.23
CA GLU A 48 4.34 7.34 7.11
C GLU A 48 4.84 5.90 7.20
N ASP A 49 5.19 5.45 8.39
CA ASP A 49 5.62 4.08 8.63
C ASP A 49 4.50 3.09 8.31
N GLN A 50 3.28 3.38 8.71
CA GLN A 50 2.11 2.55 8.41
C GLN A 50 1.85 2.48 6.91
N LEU A 51 2.04 3.59 6.19
CA LEU A 51 1.88 3.63 4.75
C LEU A 51 2.88 2.70 4.05
N MET A 52 4.14 2.74 4.48
CA MET A 52 5.19 1.88 3.91
C MET A 52 4.93 0.41 4.22
N ASN A 53 4.49 0.10 5.43
CA ASN A 53 4.15 -1.27 5.81
C ASN A 53 2.96 -1.79 5.02
N ALA A 54 1.96 -0.95 4.77
CA ALA A 54 0.79 -1.33 3.97
C ALA A 54 1.20 -1.66 2.53
N GLU A 55 2.13 -0.91 1.96
CA GLU A 55 2.65 -1.17 0.62
C GLU A 55 3.36 -2.51 0.54
N PHE A 56 4.23 -2.79 1.50
CA PHE A 56 4.93 -4.08 1.58
C PHE A 56 3.94 -5.24 1.72
N LEU A 57 2.95 -5.09 2.58
CA LEU A 57 1.95 -6.11 2.82
C LEU A 57 1.13 -6.38 1.55
N LYS A 58 0.77 -5.34 0.82
CA LYS A 58 0.04 -5.45 -0.44
C LYS A 58 0.83 -6.27 -1.46
N ILE A 59 2.10 -5.93 -1.66
CA ILE A 59 2.97 -6.64 -2.61
C ILE A 59 3.09 -8.11 -2.22
N THR A 60 3.28 -8.37 -0.93
CA THR A 60 3.37 -9.75 -0.42
C THR A 60 2.06 -10.50 -0.65
N ALA A 61 0.92 -9.86 -0.41
CA ALA A 61 -0.39 -10.49 -0.62
C ALA A 61 -0.61 -10.84 -2.09
N GLU A 62 -0.23 -9.96 -3.01
CA GLU A 62 -0.32 -10.22 -4.44
C GLU A 62 0.52 -11.42 -4.86
N GLU A 63 1.72 -11.55 -4.33
CA GLU A 63 2.60 -12.68 -4.62
C GLU A 63 2.03 -13.99 -4.07
N ILE A 64 1.45 -13.96 -2.87
CA ILE A 64 0.81 -15.13 -2.28
C ILE A 64 -0.39 -15.57 -3.10
N ILE A 65 -1.23 -14.63 -3.55
CA ILE A 65 -2.38 -14.93 -4.40
C ILE A 65 -1.92 -15.58 -5.69
N ALA A 66 -0.91 -15.02 -6.33
CA ALA A 66 -0.35 -15.57 -7.57
C ALA A 66 0.17 -16.99 -7.38
N LEU A 67 0.80 -17.25 -6.25
CA LEU A 67 1.30 -18.57 -5.91
C LEU A 67 0.18 -19.58 -5.76
N TYR A 68 -0.87 -19.21 -5.04
CA TYR A 68 -2.03 -20.10 -4.87
C TYR A 68 -2.74 -20.38 -6.19
N GLU A 69 -2.88 -19.37 -7.04
CA GLU A 69 -3.46 -19.55 -8.37
C GLU A 69 -2.64 -20.53 -9.19
N ARG A 70 -1.32 -20.46 -9.10
CA ARG A 70 -0.43 -21.36 -9.80
C ARG A 70 -0.57 -22.78 -9.28
N ILE A 71 -0.68 -22.97 -7.97
CA ILE A 71 -0.89 -24.27 -7.36
C ILE A 71 -2.21 -24.87 -7.83
N GLU A 72 -3.27 -24.08 -7.85
CA GLU A 72 -4.59 -24.52 -8.33
C GLU A 72 -4.53 -24.95 -9.79
N SER A 73 -3.78 -24.25 -10.63
CA SER A 73 -3.69 -24.56 -12.06
C SER A 73 -2.93 -25.85 -12.34
N ILE A 74 -2.10 -26.30 -11.41
CA ILE A 74 -1.30 -27.53 -11.56
C ILE A 74 -2.11 -28.78 -11.14
N LYS A 75 -3.11 -28.61 -10.31
CA LYS A 75 -3.99 -29.72 -9.90
C LYS A 75 -4.91 -30.19 -11.04
#